data_7f17f660222097378309546be1d377a8
#
_entry.id   7f17f660222097378309546be1d377a8
#
_cell.length_a   1.000
_cell.length_b   1.000
_cell.length_c   1.000
_cell.angle_alpha   90.00
_cell.angle_beta   90.00
_cell.angle_gamma   90.00
#
_symmetry.space_group_name_H-M   'P 1'
#
loop_
_entity.id
_entity.type
_entity.pdbx_description
1 polymer ?
#
loop_
_entity_poly.entity_id
_entity_poly.type
_entity_poly.pdbx_seq_one_letter_code
_entity_poly.pdbx_strand_id
1 'polypeptide(L)'
;RRLTWKLLCDYHEGRRISTTLITRRAKACGIIDPLNSTPSEADKAYKICKTQFEKMKPKAAIYRRDFLRKQIKEYKANGNTFEAARLKVMQTREKSSNDWRRINSAWAQRSGGCVTKVSIQHNNENIELTKQIPIEDAIMENNDRRFRLPYGTTMLNGSSLQKDLGLLSTTEAATQILGGTYHCEEDVEVETERLIAGFSKVFDKAGSLNFNQHISAQDYTTYWRGRKEKTSSSYSKLHFGHWIACADSPYLSSLHAKRIELAFRSGAPLRRWQSGLSVMLEKIAGVNLVDKLRAILLMEADFNFANSLYFGKRALDSANKQDLITHDTFGSKRNSCPIEVPLCRLMFFDMVRQMKRNASLGSFDAQTCYDPIAHSFLSLVAQAVGTPQPLIVCMLKAIQNMKLYLRTGYGDSDRYYCSKDILQPYQGAVQGNGAAPTLWLLISSFLLKYMEGGGHFLNIKSALTATRLVFTALMFVDDTDFPIYAESPHESISSVAQRQQSTVNSWSHGLTVSGGSLKPEKCFWYPIEWTW
;
A
#
# COMPACT_ATOMS: atom_id res chain seq x y z
N ARG A 1 44.38 11.44 8.60
CA ARG A 1 44.63 10.19 9.34
C ARG A 1 43.84 9.02 8.78
N ARG A 2 42.52 9.06 8.74
CA ARG A 2 41.69 7.94 8.23
C ARG A 2 42.11 7.47 6.83
N LEU A 3 42.28 8.41 5.89
CA LEU A 3 42.65 8.08 4.51
C LEU A 3 44.06 7.46 4.41
N THR A 4 44.98 7.94 5.24
CA THR A 4 46.35 7.40 5.31
C THR A 4 46.35 5.96 5.78
N TRP A 5 45.62 5.67 6.87
CA TRP A 5 45.47 4.29 7.38
C TRP A 5 44.74 3.39 6.40
N LYS A 6 43.75 3.91 5.66
CA LYS A 6 43.09 3.13 4.58
C LYS A 6 44.09 2.76 3.46
N LEU A 7 44.89 3.71 3.01
CA LEU A 7 45.92 3.45 1.98
C LEU A 7 46.94 2.43 2.47
N LEU A 8 47.28 2.43 3.76
CA LEU A 8 48.19 1.47 4.33
C LEU A 8 47.56 0.06 4.40
N CYS A 9 46.30 -0.06 4.81
CA CYS A 9 45.58 -1.31 4.73
C CYS A 9 45.54 -1.87 3.29
N ASP A 10 45.22 -1.01 2.31
CA ASP A 10 45.18 -1.40 0.91
C ASP A 10 46.57 -1.83 0.38
N TYR A 11 47.66 -1.21 0.89
CA TYR A 11 49.03 -1.59 0.58
C TYR A 11 49.38 -2.97 1.17
N HIS A 12 48.99 -3.23 2.40
CA HIS A 12 49.20 -4.55 3.04
C HIS A 12 48.34 -5.66 2.40
N GLU A 13 47.21 -5.30 1.77
CA GLU A 13 46.39 -6.21 0.97
C GLU A 13 46.97 -6.49 -0.43
N GLY A 14 48.17 -5.99 -0.73
CA GLY A 14 48.86 -6.20 -2.01
C GLY A 14 48.40 -5.30 -3.15
N ARG A 15 47.59 -4.26 -2.87
CA ARG A 15 47.19 -3.31 -3.89
C ARG A 15 48.37 -2.41 -4.30
N ARG A 16 48.48 -2.05 -5.59
CA ARG A 16 49.54 -1.18 -6.10
C ARG A 16 49.36 0.27 -5.61
N ILE A 17 49.89 0.57 -4.43
CA ILE A 17 49.89 1.91 -3.84
C ILE A 17 51.31 2.39 -3.63
N SER A 18 51.60 3.62 -4.04
CA SER A 18 52.91 4.24 -3.88
C SER A 18 53.25 4.47 -2.40
N THR A 19 54.33 3.88 -1.94
CA THR A 19 54.89 4.09 -0.57
C THR A 19 55.21 5.57 -0.32
N THR A 20 55.69 6.28 -1.34
CA THR A 20 55.94 7.75 -1.31
C THR A 20 54.66 8.53 -1.01
N LEU A 21 53.52 8.12 -1.56
CA LEU A 21 52.23 8.74 -1.27
C LEU A 21 51.79 8.50 0.20
N ILE A 22 51.96 7.28 0.67
CA ILE A 22 51.66 6.92 2.07
C ILE A 22 52.50 7.76 3.02
N THR A 23 53.83 7.77 2.84
CA THR A 23 54.79 8.53 3.67
C THR A 23 54.51 10.03 3.68
N ARG A 24 54.26 10.63 2.51
CA ARG A 24 53.91 12.05 2.41
C ARG A 24 52.63 12.41 3.15
N ARG A 25 51.58 11.58 3.04
CA ARG A 25 50.32 11.78 3.75
C ARG A 25 50.46 11.52 5.27
N ALA A 26 51.22 10.52 5.64
CA ALA A 26 51.52 10.22 7.04
C ALA A 26 52.22 11.38 7.74
N LYS A 27 53.24 11.95 7.09
CA LYS A 27 53.95 13.12 7.60
C LYS A 27 52.99 14.32 7.78
N ALA A 28 52.11 14.60 6.79
CA ALA A 28 51.12 15.64 6.91
C ALA A 28 50.06 15.43 8.01
N CYS A 29 49.87 14.19 8.47
CA CYS A 29 48.95 13.83 9.52
C CYS A 29 49.62 13.59 10.89
N GLY A 30 50.93 13.73 11.00
CA GLY A 30 51.72 13.44 12.21
C GLY A 30 51.68 11.94 12.58
N ILE A 31 51.75 11.07 11.56
CA ILE A 31 51.91 9.62 11.75
C ILE A 31 53.37 9.29 11.48
N ILE A 32 54.03 8.71 12.48
CA ILE A 32 55.44 8.32 12.44
C ILE A 32 55.53 6.89 11.92
N ASP A 33 56.46 6.65 11.01
CA ASP A 33 56.79 5.33 10.42
C ASP A 33 55.61 4.44 10.00
N PRO A 34 54.73 4.90 9.16
CA PRO A 34 53.52 4.19 8.81
C PRO A 34 53.79 2.84 8.12
N LEU A 35 54.91 2.71 7.40
CA LEU A 35 55.26 1.51 6.66
C LEU A 35 55.79 0.37 7.55
N ASN A 36 56.20 0.67 8.78
CA ASN A 36 56.66 -0.32 9.75
C ASN A 36 55.49 -0.92 10.56
N SER A 37 54.27 -0.42 10.40
CA SER A 37 53.10 -0.99 11.09
C SER A 37 52.67 -2.31 10.48
N THR A 38 52.27 -3.24 11.31
CA THR A 38 51.69 -4.52 10.89
C THR A 38 50.33 -4.33 10.25
N PRO A 39 49.84 -5.28 9.39
CA PRO A 39 48.49 -5.25 8.81
C PRO A 39 47.39 -5.09 9.87
N SER A 40 47.55 -5.76 11.02
CA SER A 40 46.60 -5.71 12.15
C SER A 40 46.54 -4.33 12.81
N GLU A 41 47.70 -3.72 13.03
CA GLU A 41 47.79 -2.34 13.58
C GLU A 41 47.22 -1.31 12.66
N ALA A 42 47.49 -1.43 11.35
CA ALA A 42 46.91 -0.57 10.31
C ALA A 42 45.39 -0.65 10.26
N ASP A 43 44.83 -1.84 10.32
CA ASP A 43 43.37 -2.06 10.33
C ASP A 43 42.71 -1.54 11.61
N LYS A 44 43.32 -1.80 12.78
CA LYS A 44 42.86 -1.27 14.07
C LYS A 44 42.84 0.26 14.08
N ALA A 45 43.94 0.87 13.64
CA ALA A 45 44.04 2.33 13.54
C ALA A 45 43.08 2.93 12.55
N TYR A 46 42.86 2.27 11.41
CA TYR A 46 41.84 2.65 10.43
C TYR A 46 40.43 2.62 11.03
N LYS A 47 40.04 1.55 11.71
CA LYS A 47 38.73 1.40 12.37
C LYS A 47 38.48 2.50 13.39
N ILE A 48 39.48 2.79 14.25
CA ILE A 48 39.39 3.88 15.23
C ILE A 48 39.17 5.23 14.53
N CYS A 49 40.03 5.56 13.53
CA CYS A 49 39.92 6.81 12.79
C CYS A 49 38.62 6.91 12.00
N LYS A 50 38.08 5.80 11.48
CA LYS A 50 36.80 5.74 10.80
C LYS A 50 35.66 6.09 11.75
N THR A 51 35.63 5.47 12.93
CA THR A 51 34.59 5.73 13.95
C THR A 51 34.63 7.19 14.42
N GLN A 52 35.83 7.73 14.69
CA GLN A 52 35.98 9.13 15.07
C GLN A 52 35.50 10.08 13.95
N PHE A 53 35.84 9.79 12.70
CA PHE A 53 35.42 10.59 11.57
C PHE A 53 33.89 10.61 11.41
N GLU A 54 33.23 9.45 11.53
CA GLU A 54 31.77 9.37 11.44
C GLU A 54 31.07 10.13 12.57
N LYS A 55 31.62 10.13 13.78
CA LYS A 55 31.13 10.94 14.91
C LYS A 55 31.30 12.45 14.70
N MET A 56 32.39 12.87 14.05
CA MET A 56 32.69 14.29 13.83
C MET A 56 31.96 14.87 12.62
N LYS A 57 31.66 14.07 11.60
CA LYS A 57 31.04 14.49 10.34
C LYS A 57 29.75 15.29 10.51
N PRO A 58 28.75 14.84 11.32
CA PRO A 58 27.54 15.62 11.53
C PRO A 58 27.79 16.94 12.28
N LYS A 59 28.71 16.94 13.26
CA LYS A 59 29.09 18.16 14.01
C LYS A 59 29.73 19.21 13.08
N ALA A 60 30.62 18.78 12.19
CA ALA A 60 31.25 19.67 11.23
C ALA A 60 30.24 20.26 10.23
N ALA A 61 29.24 19.49 9.80
CA ALA A 61 28.19 19.97 8.91
C ALA A 61 27.28 21.02 9.60
N ILE A 62 26.95 20.82 10.88
CA ILE A 62 26.18 21.79 11.67
C ILE A 62 26.99 23.08 11.82
N TYR A 63 28.24 22.99 12.27
CA TYR A 63 29.11 24.13 12.47
C TYR A 63 29.27 24.97 11.19
N ARG A 64 29.53 24.31 10.02
CA ARG A 64 29.65 25.00 8.73
C ARG A 64 28.36 25.72 8.35
N ARG A 65 27.22 25.11 8.56
CA ARG A 65 25.91 25.73 8.28
C ARG A 65 25.67 26.95 9.13
N ASP A 66 25.98 26.86 10.43
CA ASP A 66 25.75 27.96 11.35
C ASP A 66 26.76 29.10 11.11
N PHE A 67 28.00 28.78 10.78
CA PHE A 67 29.01 29.75 10.33
C PHE A 67 28.55 30.53 9.09
N LEU A 68 28.09 29.82 8.04
CA LEU A 68 27.57 30.49 6.84
C LEU A 68 26.35 31.37 7.12
N ARG A 69 25.46 30.94 8.00
CA ARG A 69 24.31 31.75 8.44
C ARG A 69 24.73 33.02 9.15
N LYS A 70 25.72 32.92 10.02
CA LYS A 70 26.28 34.07 10.73
C LYS A 70 26.91 35.06 9.76
N GLN A 71 27.74 34.59 8.84
CA GLN A 71 28.37 35.40 7.81
C GLN A 71 27.36 36.12 6.91
N ILE A 72 26.29 35.43 6.47
CA ILE A 72 25.22 36.03 5.68
C ILE A 72 24.52 37.17 6.46
N LYS A 73 24.29 36.99 7.75
CA LYS A 73 23.70 38.02 8.61
C LYS A 73 24.62 39.23 8.76
N GLU A 74 25.92 38.99 9.00
CA GLU A 74 26.93 40.04 9.14
C GLU A 74 27.08 40.87 7.85
N TYR A 75 27.16 40.24 6.67
CA TYR A 75 27.22 40.96 5.39
C TYR A 75 25.95 41.77 5.11
N LYS A 76 24.79 41.26 5.47
CA LYS A 76 23.53 42.02 5.36
C LYS A 76 23.51 43.23 6.27
N ALA A 77 23.93 43.06 7.54
CA ALA A 77 23.97 44.15 8.51
C ALA A 77 24.93 45.27 8.08
N ASN A 78 26.04 44.90 7.40
CA ASN A 78 27.06 45.83 6.89
C ASN A 78 26.74 46.39 5.47
N GLY A 79 25.52 46.16 4.96
CA GLY A 79 25.09 46.68 3.65
C GLY A 79 25.71 45.95 2.43
N ASN A 80 26.53 44.92 2.66
CA ASN A 80 27.15 44.15 1.59
C ASN A 80 26.21 43.05 1.05
N THR A 81 25.21 43.51 0.30
CA THR A 81 24.14 42.63 -0.25
C THR A 81 24.66 41.64 -1.27
N PHE A 82 25.72 42.00 -2.03
CA PHE A 82 26.30 41.12 -3.04
C PHE A 82 26.97 39.90 -2.44
N GLU A 83 27.83 40.05 -1.42
CA GLU A 83 28.47 38.93 -0.75
C GLU A 83 27.46 38.08 0.04
N ALA A 84 26.45 38.69 0.66
CA ALA A 84 25.36 37.96 1.31
C ALA A 84 24.61 37.10 0.30
N ALA A 85 24.29 37.59 -0.88
CA ALA A 85 23.65 36.85 -1.98
C ALA A 85 24.53 35.71 -2.49
N ARG A 86 25.84 35.98 -2.70
CA ARG A 86 26.83 34.99 -3.11
C ARG A 86 26.91 33.80 -2.15
N LEU A 87 27.02 34.07 -0.85
CA LEU A 87 27.05 33.03 0.19
C LEU A 87 25.74 32.24 0.26
N LYS A 88 24.60 32.89 0.06
CA LYS A 88 23.29 32.24 0.00
C LYS A 88 23.19 31.28 -1.19
N VAL A 89 23.68 31.69 -2.36
CA VAL A 89 23.75 30.82 -3.56
C VAL A 89 24.68 29.63 -3.30
N MET A 90 25.83 29.84 -2.66
CA MET A 90 26.75 28.76 -2.28
C MET A 90 26.09 27.77 -1.31
N GLN A 91 25.40 28.26 -0.30
CA GLN A 91 24.65 27.43 0.65
C GLN A 91 23.57 26.60 -0.04
N THR A 92 22.83 27.19 -0.99
CA THR A 92 21.81 26.49 -1.79
C THR A 92 22.43 25.41 -2.67
N ARG A 93 23.56 25.71 -3.35
CA ARG A 93 24.29 24.74 -4.17
C ARG A 93 24.83 23.56 -3.34
N GLU A 94 25.38 23.82 -2.16
CA GLU A 94 25.84 22.76 -1.26
C GLU A 94 24.68 21.87 -0.79
N LYS A 95 23.54 22.46 -0.46
CA LYS A 95 22.32 21.73 -0.11
C LYS A 95 21.85 20.86 -1.28
N SER A 96 21.73 21.44 -2.46
CA SER A 96 21.33 20.73 -3.68
C SER A 96 22.31 19.59 -4.02
N SER A 97 23.64 19.80 -3.93
CA SER A 97 24.64 18.75 -4.14
C SER A 97 24.53 17.62 -3.12
N ASN A 98 24.24 17.93 -1.86
CA ASN A 98 24.03 16.91 -0.84
C ASN A 98 22.71 16.14 -1.04
N ASP A 99 21.67 16.83 -1.48
CA ASP A 99 20.38 16.21 -1.81
C ASP A 99 20.54 15.30 -3.05
N TRP A 100 21.28 15.72 -4.07
CA TRP A 100 21.65 14.87 -5.21
C TRP A 100 22.45 13.63 -4.79
N ARG A 101 23.43 13.77 -3.90
CA ARG A 101 24.17 12.60 -3.38
C ARG A 101 23.28 11.64 -2.61
N ARG A 102 22.33 12.17 -1.82
CA ARG A 102 21.33 11.35 -1.12
C ARG A 102 20.36 10.66 -2.08
N ILE A 103 19.94 11.36 -3.12
CA ILE A 103 19.10 10.80 -4.20
C ILE A 103 19.87 9.67 -4.89
N ASN A 104 21.10 9.91 -5.32
CA ASN A 104 21.91 8.91 -6.01
C ASN A 104 22.26 7.72 -5.09
N SER A 105 22.53 7.94 -3.80
CA SER A 105 22.77 6.83 -2.88
C SER A 105 21.48 6.03 -2.57
N ALA A 106 20.34 6.71 -2.51
CA ALA A 106 19.04 6.05 -2.38
C ALA A 106 18.64 5.32 -3.67
N TRP A 107 19.03 5.84 -4.84
CA TRP A 107 18.88 5.15 -6.12
C TRP A 107 19.78 3.92 -6.21
N ALA A 108 21.05 4.03 -5.82
CA ALA A 108 21.97 2.90 -5.76
C ALA A 108 21.51 1.80 -4.77
N GLN A 109 20.88 2.19 -3.65
CA GLN A 109 20.25 1.25 -2.73
C GLN A 109 18.91 0.70 -3.25
N ARG A 110 18.20 1.45 -4.12
CA ARG A 110 16.96 1.05 -4.77
C ARG A 110 17.17 0.27 -6.08
N SER A 111 18.37 0.23 -6.63
CA SER A 111 18.70 -0.65 -7.76
C SER A 111 18.56 -2.14 -7.41
N GLY A 112 18.45 -2.51 -6.13
CA GLY A 112 17.98 -3.83 -5.70
C GLY A 112 16.48 -4.09 -5.88
N GLY A 113 15.69 -3.13 -6.43
CA GLY A 113 14.26 -3.28 -6.64
C GLY A 113 13.81 -3.29 -8.10
N CYS A 114 14.70 -2.98 -9.06
CA CYS A 114 14.37 -3.09 -10.47
C CYS A 114 14.76 -4.47 -10.99
N VAL A 115 13.77 -5.20 -11.48
CA VAL A 115 13.92 -6.55 -12.00
C VAL A 115 14.78 -6.53 -13.27
N THR A 116 15.95 -7.17 -13.23
CA THR A 116 16.86 -7.35 -14.37
C THR A 116 16.78 -8.75 -14.94
N LYS A 117 16.13 -9.67 -14.23
CA LYS A 117 15.88 -11.04 -14.60
C LYS A 117 14.61 -11.55 -13.93
N VAL A 118 13.90 -12.43 -14.59
CA VAL A 118 12.73 -13.10 -14.04
C VAL A 118 12.78 -14.58 -14.40
N SER A 119 12.12 -15.41 -13.59
CA SER A 119 11.93 -16.81 -13.90
C SER A 119 10.46 -17.08 -14.17
N ILE A 120 10.20 -17.94 -15.16
CA ILE A 120 8.88 -18.51 -15.45
C ILE A 120 8.93 -20.01 -15.20
N GLN A 121 7.83 -20.56 -14.70
CA GLN A 121 7.71 -22.02 -14.54
C GLN A 121 7.11 -22.63 -15.81
N HIS A 122 7.84 -23.55 -16.43
CA HIS A 122 7.39 -24.30 -17.59
C HIS A 122 7.73 -25.77 -17.41
N ASN A 123 6.75 -26.66 -17.47
CA ASN A 123 6.93 -28.12 -17.28
C ASN A 123 7.70 -28.51 -16.00
N ASN A 124 7.41 -27.84 -14.88
CA ASN A 124 8.09 -27.97 -13.58
C ASN A 124 9.56 -27.51 -13.56
N GLU A 125 10.07 -26.91 -14.62
CA GLU A 125 11.38 -26.28 -14.65
C GLU A 125 11.29 -24.77 -14.60
N ASN A 126 12.25 -24.13 -13.93
CA ASN A 126 12.35 -22.69 -13.88
C ASN A 126 13.25 -22.20 -15.02
N ILE A 127 12.67 -21.51 -15.99
CA ILE A 127 13.40 -20.87 -17.09
C ILE A 127 13.71 -19.43 -16.69
N GLU A 128 14.99 -19.07 -16.61
CA GLU A 128 15.43 -17.72 -16.32
C GLU A 128 15.47 -16.86 -17.60
N LEU A 129 14.76 -15.74 -17.58
CA LEU A 129 14.75 -14.74 -18.65
C LEU A 129 15.64 -13.57 -18.24
N THR A 130 16.59 -13.22 -19.11
CA THR A 130 17.59 -12.16 -18.86
C THR A 130 17.57 -11.06 -19.92
N LYS A 131 16.81 -11.21 -21.02
CA LYS A 131 16.67 -10.20 -22.06
C LYS A 131 15.44 -9.35 -21.83
N GLN A 132 15.51 -8.06 -22.18
CA GLN A 132 14.46 -7.07 -21.93
C GLN A 132 13.09 -7.52 -22.46
N ILE A 133 12.98 -7.84 -23.75
CA ILE A 133 11.69 -8.17 -24.37
C ILE A 133 11.03 -9.40 -23.74
N PRO A 134 11.71 -10.56 -23.58
CA PRO A 134 11.13 -11.71 -22.88
C PRO A 134 10.69 -11.42 -21.44
N ILE A 135 11.45 -10.58 -20.70
CA ILE A 135 11.07 -10.18 -19.35
C ILE A 135 9.78 -9.38 -19.37
N GLU A 136 9.71 -8.37 -20.27
CA GLU A 136 8.51 -7.53 -20.41
C GLU A 136 7.29 -8.36 -20.81
N ASP A 137 7.42 -9.28 -21.77
CA ASP A 137 6.34 -10.16 -22.22
C ASP A 137 5.80 -11.03 -21.08
N ALA A 138 6.69 -11.71 -20.35
CA ALA A 138 6.31 -12.55 -19.22
C ALA A 138 5.60 -11.78 -18.11
N ILE A 139 6.07 -10.57 -17.81
CA ILE A 139 5.44 -9.72 -16.77
C ILE A 139 4.08 -9.20 -17.26
N MET A 140 4.00 -8.73 -18.51
CA MET A 140 2.75 -8.20 -19.08
C MET A 140 1.66 -9.27 -19.11
N GLU A 141 2.00 -10.48 -19.56
CA GLU A 141 1.07 -11.62 -19.58
C GLU A 141 0.60 -12.01 -18.17
N ASN A 142 1.51 -12.09 -17.21
CA ASN A 142 1.15 -12.39 -15.82
C ASN A 142 0.27 -11.31 -15.20
N ASN A 143 0.53 -10.04 -15.47
CA ASN A 143 -0.27 -8.94 -14.96
C ASN A 143 -1.63 -8.84 -15.65
N ASP A 144 -1.73 -9.15 -16.96
CA ASP A 144 -3.01 -9.24 -17.66
C ASP A 144 -3.92 -10.28 -16.99
N ARG A 145 -3.39 -11.49 -16.71
CA ARG A 145 -4.13 -12.51 -15.94
C ARG A 145 -4.53 -12.03 -14.56
N ARG A 146 -3.63 -11.35 -13.84
CA ARG A 146 -3.87 -10.85 -12.47
C ARG A 146 -5.05 -9.88 -12.40
N PHE A 147 -5.13 -8.92 -13.32
CA PHE A 147 -6.21 -7.93 -13.34
C PHE A 147 -7.53 -8.45 -13.93
N ARG A 148 -7.52 -9.69 -14.41
CA ARG A 148 -8.71 -10.42 -14.89
C ARG A 148 -9.20 -11.48 -13.90
N LEU A 149 -8.53 -11.67 -12.74
CA LEU A 149 -8.94 -12.64 -11.73
C LEU A 149 -10.42 -12.56 -11.31
N PRO A 150 -11.08 -11.39 -11.24
CA PRO A 150 -12.48 -11.34 -10.84
C PRO A 150 -13.47 -11.90 -11.87
N TYR A 151 -13.06 -12.09 -13.12
CA TYR A 151 -13.95 -12.66 -14.12
C TYR A 151 -14.23 -14.14 -13.81
N GLY A 152 -15.51 -14.51 -13.86
CA GLY A 152 -16.01 -15.80 -13.39
C GLY A 152 -16.43 -15.83 -11.91
N THR A 153 -16.18 -14.75 -11.15
CA THR A 153 -16.75 -14.57 -9.81
C THR A 153 -18.16 -14.00 -9.86
N THR A 154 -18.90 -14.02 -8.78
CA THR A 154 -20.33 -13.72 -8.73
C THR A 154 -20.73 -12.41 -9.44
N MET A 155 -19.99 -11.34 -9.27
CA MET A 155 -20.29 -10.05 -9.91
C MET A 155 -19.88 -9.96 -11.38
N LEU A 156 -19.16 -10.96 -11.91
CA LEU A 156 -18.58 -10.96 -13.26
C LEU A 156 -18.65 -12.36 -13.91
N ASN A 157 -19.74 -13.10 -13.68
CA ASN A 157 -19.95 -14.48 -14.14
C ASN A 157 -20.98 -14.60 -15.30
N GLY A 158 -21.51 -13.48 -15.78
CA GLY A 158 -22.52 -13.47 -16.84
C GLY A 158 -23.97 -13.63 -16.38
N SER A 159 -24.20 -13.69 -15.03
CA SER A 159 -25.56 -13.78 -14.43
C SER A 159 -26.43 -12.56 -14.76
N SER A 160 -27.71 -12.68 -14.42
CA SER A 160 -28.68 -11.57 -14.45
C SER A 160 -28.18 -10.39 -13.62
N LEU A 161 -27.69 -10.64 -12.40
CA LEU A 161 -27.14 -9.64 -11.51
C LEU A 161 -26.00 -8.83 -12.16
N GLN A 162 -25.06 -9.49 -12.86
CA GLN A 162 -24.01 -8.77 -13.58
C GLN A 162 -24.56 -7.90 -14.69
N LYS A 163 -25.52 -8.42 -15.48
CA LYS A 163 -26.14 -7.67 -16.59
C LYS A 163 -26.86 -6.43 -16.08
N ASP A 164 -27.61 -6.58 -14.98
CA ASP A 164 -28.37 -5.51 -14.36
C ASP A 164 -27.48 -4.43 -13.74
N LEU A 165 -26.40 -4.81 -13.07
CA LEU A 165 -25.46 -3.88 -12.44
C LEU A 165 -24.49 -3.23 -13.43
N GLY A 166 -24.18 -3.92 -14.52
CA GLY A 166 -23.09 -3.53 -15.41
C GLY A 166 -21.74 -3.53 -14.72
N LEU A 167 -20.74 -2.94 -15.37
CA LEU A 167 -19.36 -2.92 -14.87
C LEU A 167 -19.09 -1.92 -13.74
N LEU A 168 -19.99 -0.97 -13.50
CA LEU A 168 -19.77 0.16 -12.57
C LEU A 168 -20.89 0.31 -11.54
N SER A 169 -21.93 -0.51 -11.58
CA SER A 169 -23.13 -0.39 -10.72
C SER A 169 -23.68 1.02 -10.66
N THR A 170 -23.95 1.59 -11.84
CA THR A 170 -24.52 2.92 -12.01
C THR A 170 -25.91 2.87 -12.66
N THR A 171 -26.54 1.71 -12.62
CA THR A 171 -27.83 1.38 -13.20
C THR A 171 -28.98 1.58 -12.21
N GLU A 172 -30.20 1.45 -12.68
CA GLU A 172 -31.39 1.44 -11.83
C GLU A 172 -31.35 0.28 -10.82
N ALA A 173 -30.88 -0.90 -11.24
CA ALA A 173 -30.72 -2.05 -10.35
C ALA A 173 -29.80 -1.75 -9.15
N ALA A 174 -28.71 -1.00 -9.37
CA ALA A 174 -27.86 -0.55 -8.27
C ALA A 174 -28.60 0.35 -7.27
N THR A 175 -29.46 1.25 -7.77
CA THR A 175 -30.32 2.10 -6.93
C THR A 175 -31.33 1.27 -6.15
N GLN A 176 -31.92 0.27 -6.79
CA GLN A 176 -32.87 -0.66 -6.15
C GLN A 176 -32.17 -1.52 -5.07
N ILE A 177 -30.96 -2.01 -5.31
CA ILE A 177 -30.17 -2.74 -4.30
C ILE A 177 -29.91 -1.84 -3.09
N LEU A 178 -29.45 -0.61 -3.31
CA LEU A 178 -29.20 0.34 -2.24
C LEU A 178 -30.48 0.71 -1.48
N GLY A 179 -31.61 0.79 -2.18
CA GLY A 179 -32.94 1.05 -1.61
C GLY A 179 -33.62 -0.18 -1.03
N GLY A 180 -33.08 -1.39 -1.20
CA GLY A 180 -33.66 -2.64 -0.67
C GLY A 180 -34.89 -3.13 -1.43
N THR A 181 -35.07 -2.72 -2.69
CA THR A 181 -36.22 -3.11 -3.52
C THR A 181 -35.85 -4.00 -4.71
N TYR A 182 -34.58 -4.34 -4.85
CA TYR A 182 -34.11 -5.24 -5.90
C TYR A 182 -34.44 -6.70 -5.57
N HIS A 183 -34.90 -7.44 -6.56
CA HIS A 183 -35.17 -8.86 -6.49
C HIS A 183 -34.22 -9.59 -7.43
N CYS A 184 -33.54 -10.59 -6.91
CA CYS A 184 -32.66 -11.46 -7.69
C CYS A 184 -33.48 -12.43 -8.54
N GLU A 185 -32.97 -12.71 -9.74
CA GLU A 185 -33.45 -13.81 -10.58
C GLU A 185 -32.95 -15.16 -10.03
N GLU A 186 -33.55 -16.28 -10.51
CA GLU A 186 -33.23 -17.63 -10.04
C GLU A 186 -31.78 -18.07 -10.28
N ASP A 187 -31.04 -17.39 -11.17
CA ASP A 187 -29.63 -17.69 -11.46
C ASP A 187 -28.64 -17.06 -10.45
N VAL A 188 -29.16 -16.35 -9.44
CA VAL A 188 -28.37 -15.76 -8.35
C VAL A 188 -28.50 -16.58 -7.10
N GLU A 189 -27.37 -16.98 -6.50
CA GLU A 189 -27.35 -17.76 -5.27
C GLU A 189 -28.01 -17.02 -4.09
N VAL A 190 -28.77 -17.73 -3.26
CA VAL A 190 -29.49 -17.19 -2.10
C VAL A 190 -28.56 -16.45 -1.13
N GLU A 191 -27.36 -16.95 -0.93
CA GLU A 191 -26.35 -16.30 -0.09
C GLU A 191 -25.91 -14.96 -0.68
N THR A 192 -25.81 -14.86 -2.00
CA THR A 192 -25.52 -13.59 -2.71
C THR A 192 -26.67 -12.61 -2.53
N GLU A 193 -27.91 -13.05 -2.72
CA GLU A 193 -29.09 -12.23 -2.47
C GLU A 193 -29.11 -11.68 -1.03
N ARG A 194 -28.84 -12.54 -0.05
CA ARG A 194 -28.73 -12.13 1.36
C ARG A 194 -27.63 -11.11 1.60
N LEU A 195 -26.47 -11.26 0.93
CA LEU A 195 -25.36 -10.34 1.03
C LEU A 195 -25.71 -8.97 0.44
N ILE A 196 -26.28 -8.92 -0.78
CA ILE A 196 -26.64 -7.67 -1.43
C ILE A 196 -27.80 -6.95 -0.72
N ALA A 197 -28.74 -7.67 -0.15
CA ALA A 197 -29.80 -7.09 0.68
C ALA A 197 -29.25 -6.33 1.92
N GLY A 198 -28.02 -6.64 2.34
CA GLY A 198 -27.33 -5.90 3.39
C GLY A 198 -26.97 -4.46 3.02
N PHE A 199 -26.88 -4.11 1.73
CA PHE A 199 -26.53 -2.76 1.30
C PHE A 199 -27.57 -1.71 1.69
N SER A 200 -28.87 -2.02 1.65
CA SER A 200 -29.92 -1.08 2.03
C SER A 200 -29.79 -0.60 3.47
N LYS A 201 -29.44 -1.50 4.40
CA LYS A 201 -29.24 -1.17 5.83
C LYS A 201 -28.09 -0.19 6.05
N VAL A 202 -27.07 -0.22 5.18
CA VAL A 202 -25.94 0.71 5.22
C VAL A 202 -26.32 2.04 4.56
N PHE A 203 -26.99 1.97 3.41
CA PHE A 203 -27.38 3.14 2.63
C PHE A 203 -28.42 4.02 3.36
N ASP A 204 -29.39 3.43 4.05
CA ASP A 204 -30.36 4.17 4.84
C ASP A 204 -29.71 5.07 5.89
N LYS A 205 -28.62 4.61 6.48
CA LYS A 205 -27.82 5.44 7.39
C LYS A 205 -27.06 6.54 6.68
N ALA A 206 -26.66 6.34 5.41
CA ALA A 206 -25.89 7.29 4.61
C ALA A 206 -26.74 8.42 4.01
N GLY A 207 -28.02 8.19 3.74
CA GLY A 207 -28.90 9.12 3.03
C GLY A 207 -29.03 10.50 3.66
N SER A 208 -28.65 10.66 4.94
CA SER A 208 -28.62 11.93 5.67
C SER A 208 -27.25 12.65 5.59
N LEU A 209 -26.22 12.04 5.00
CA LEU A 209 -24.85 12.58 5.01
C LEU A 209 -24.56 13.39 3.77
N ASN A 210 -24.24 14.67 3.96
CA ASN A 210 -23.72 15.52 2.88
C ASN A 210 -22.25 15.19 2.61
N PHE A 211 -21.97 14.41 1.55
CA PHE A 211 -20.61 14.10 1.12
C PHE A 211 -19.94 15.32 0.50
N ASN A 212 -18.87 15.79 1.11
CA ASN A 212 -18.14 16.94 0.60
C ASN A 212 -17.39 16.59 -0.71
N GLN A 213 -17.87 17.14 -1.83
CA GLN A 213 -17.26 16.96 -3.16
C GLN A 213 -16.25 18.07 -3.50
N HIS A 214 -16.24 19.18 -2.74
CA HIS A 214 -15.39 20.32 -3.03
C HIS A 214 -13.93 20.06 -2.60
N ILE A 215 -12.97 20.33 -3.48
CA ILE A 215 -11.53 20.32 -3.16
C ILE A 215 -11.08 21.75 -2.95
N SER A 216 -10.79 22.12 -1.71
CA SER A 216 -10.26 23.44 -1.38
C SER A 216 -8.77 23.56 -1.72
N ALA A 217 -8.31 24.81 -1.92
CA ALA A 217 -6.87 25.09 -2.02
C ALA A 217 -6.11 24.60 -0.77
N GLN A 218 -6.78 24.62 0.40
CA GLN A 218 -6.20 24.13 1.65
C GLN A 218 -6.03 22.60 1.65
N ASP A 219 -7.01 21.83 1.13
CA ASP A 219 -6.86 20.36 0.97
C ASP A 219 -5.64 20.04 0.09
N TYR A 220 -5.51 20.76 -1.05
CA TYR A 220 -4.39 20.62 -1.97
C TYR A 220 -3.06 20.93 -1.27
N THR A 221 -2.95 22.11 -0.65
CA THR A 221 -1.72 22.56 0.01
C THR A 221 -1.30 21.66 1.15
N THR A 222 -2.26 21.25 2.01
CA THR A 222 -1.99 20.35 3.14
C THR A 222 -1.46 19.01 2.68
N TYR A 223 -2.05 18.44 1.63
CA TYR A 223 -1.60 17.16 1.09
C TYR A 223 -0.17 17.24 0.55
N TRP A 224 0.12 18.21 -0.33
CA TRP A 224 1.40 18.29 -1.02
C TRP A 224 2.56 18.71 -0.12
N ARG A 225 2.34 19.58 0.85
CA ARG A 225 3.35 19.96 1.85
C ARG A 225 3.78 18.78 2.73
N GLY A 226 2.91 17.81 2.93
CA GLY A 226 3.23 16.58 3.65
C GLY A 226 4.00 15.53 2.83
N ARG A 227 4.22 15.74 1.52
CA ARG A 227 4.85 14.76 0.63
C ARG A 227 6.35 14.97 0.48
N LYS A 228 7.06 13.85 0.24
CA LYS A 228 8.51 13.87 -0.01
C LYS A 228 8.75 14.01 -1.52
N GLU A 229 9.53 15.01 -1.92
CA GLU A 229 9.87 15.28 -3.32
C GLU A 229 10.47 14.06 -4.04
N LYS A 230 11.25 13.25 -3.32
CA LYS A 230 11.89 12.03 -3.85
C LYS A 230 10.95 10.85 -4.13
N THR A 231 9.64 11.03 -3.99
CA THR A 231 8.66 9.99 -4.32
C THR A 231 8.67 9.74 -5.83
N SER A 232 8.65 8.47 -6.24
CA SER A 232 8.66 8.10 -7.66
C SER A 232 7.47 8.70 -8.40
N SER A 233 7.72 9.26 -9.58
CA SER A 233 6.70 9.79 -10.47
C SER A 233 6.08 8.70 -11.34
N SER A 234 4.88 9.02 -11.87
CA SER A 234 4.16 8.25 -12.86
C SER A 234 4.82 8.26 -14.24
N TYR A 235 4.17 7.66 -15.23
CA TYR A 235 4.62 7.60 -16.60
C TYR A 235 4.85 9.00 -17.24
N SER A 236 4.01 9.99 -16.89
CA SER A 236 4.16 11.37 -17.39
C SER A 236 5.44 12.06 -16.93
N LYS A 237 6.13 11.51 -15.94
CA LYS A 237 7.31 12.09 -15.29
C LYS A 237 7.05 13.43 -14.59
N LEU A 238 5.77 13.82 -14.40
CA LEU A 238 5.41 14.93 -13.54
C LEU A 238 5.78 14.58 -12.10
N HIS A 239 6.86 15.14 -11.65
CA HIS A 239 7.47 14.82 -10.37
C HIS A 239 6.69 15.47 -9.21
N PHE A 240 6.72 14.85 -8.04
CA PHE A 240 6.10 15.39 -6.83
C PHE A 240 6.57 16.82 -6.50
N GLY A 241 7.80 17.17 -6.82
CA GLY A 241 8.34 18.53 -6.66
C GLY A 241 7.55 19.60 -7.40
N HIS A 242 6.98 19.30 -8.59
CA HIS A 242 6.15 20.25 -9.32
C HIS A 242 4.86 20.57 -8.53
N TRP A 243 4.21 19.55 -7.98
CA TRP A 243 2.99 19.70 -7.19
C TRP A 243 3.24 20.40 -5.86
N ILE A 244 4.38 20.11 -5.21
CA ILE A 244 4.83 20.79 -3.99
C ILE A 244 5.09 22.26 -4.27
N ALA A 245 5.76 22.59 -5.37
CA ALA A 245 5.99 23.98 -5.77
C ALA A 245 4.67 24.72 -6.07
N CYS A 246 3.71 24.06 -6.72
CA CYS A 246 2.37 24.62 -6.94
C CYS A 246 1.63 24.90 -5.62
N ALA A 247 1.87 24.10 -4.58
CA ALA A 247 1.26 24.29 -3.27
C ALA A 247 1.72 25.55 -2.52
N ASP A 248 2.81 26.17 -2.94
CA ASP A 248 3.30 27.45 -2.40
C ASP A 248 2.60 28.68 -3.01
N SER A 249 1.85 28.50 -4.10
CA SER A 249 1.05 29.54 -4.74
C SER A 249 -0.44 29.30 -4.48
N PRO A 250 -1.14 30.21 -3.77
CA PRO A 250 -2.59 30.09 -3.54
C PRO A 250 -3.40 30.01 -4.83
N TYR A 251 -2.97 30.76 -5.88
CA TYR A 251 -3.62 30.74 -7.19
C TYR A 251 -3.51 29.36 -7.85
N LEU A 252 -2.28 28.80 -7.93
CA LEU A 252 -2.05 27.47 -8.53
C LEU A 252 -2.71 26.37 -7.72
N SER A 253 -2.68 26.43 -6.41
CA SER A 253 -3.38 25.48 -5.52
C SER A 253 -4.89 25.47 -5.81
N SER A 254 -5.51 26.64 -5.92
CA SER A 254 -6.94 26.77 -6.25
C SER A 254 -7.26 26.27 -7.66
N LEU A 255 -6.43 26.61 -8.65
CA LEU A 255 -6.61 26.20 -10.04
C LEU A 255 -6.53 24.68 -10.18
N HIS A 256 -5.50 24.04 -9.61
CA HIS A 256 -5.34 22.58 -9.65
C HIS A 256 -6.43 21.86 -8.88
N ALA A 257 -6.83 22.35 -7.70
CA ALA A 257 -7.93 21.81 -6.93
C ALA A 257 -9.23 21.78 -7.73
N LYS A 258 -9.60 22.93 -8.36
CA LYS A 258 -10.79 23.03 -9.20
C LYS A 258 -10.73 22.12 -10.43
N ARG A 259 -9.57 22.02 -11.09
CA ARG A 259 -9.40 21.14 -12.26
C ARG A 259 -9.61 19.67 -11.91
N ILE A 260 -9.07 19.23 -10.78
CA ILE A 260 -9.22 17.85 -10.27
C ILE A 260 -10.68 17.60 -9.87
N GLU A 261 -11.29 18.53 -9.13
CA GLU A 261 -12.70 18.47 -8.73
C GLU A 261 -13.61 18.35 -9.92
N LEU A 262 -13.42 19.17 -10.97
CA LEU A 262 -14.23 19.14 -12.19
C LEU A 262 -14.20 17.76 -12.85
N ALA A 263 -13.00 17.16 -13.02
CA ALA A 263 -12.87 15.85 -13.62
C ALA A 263 -13.62 14.77 -12.83
N PHE A 264 -13.52 14.78 -11.50
CA PHE A 264 -14.22 13.83 -10.64
C PHE A 264 -15.73 14.05 -10.62
N ARG A 265 -16.18 15.29 -10.51
CA ARG A 265 -17.63 15.60 -10.51
C ARG A 265 -18.32 15.36 -11.85
N SER A 266 -17.58 15.42 -12.95
CA SER A 266 -18.11 15.07 -14.28
C SER A 266 -18.06 13.56 -14.57
N GLY A 267 -17.45 12.75 -13.71
CA GLY A 267 -17.23 11.32 -13.97
C GLY A 267 -16.30 11.03 -15.14
N ALA A 268 -15.51 12.03 -15.60
CA ALA A 268 -14.65 11.96 -16.76
C ALA A 268 -13.15 12.12 -16.36
N PRO A 269 -12.38 11.03 -16.33
CA PRO A 269 -10.98 11.10 -15.96
C PRO A 269 -10.15 11.84 -17.01
N LEU A 270 -9.14 12.58 -16.57
CA LEU A 270 -8.19 13.21 -17.48
C LEU A 270 -7.42 12.14 -18.28
N ARG A 271 -7.18 12.39 -19.56
CA ARG A 271 -6.49 11.42 -20.44
C ARG A 271 -5.14 10.96 -19.90
N ARG A 272 -4.36 11.86 -19.29
CA ARG A 272 -3.06 11.48 -18.70
C ARG A 272 -3.19 10.56 -17.48
N TRP A 273 -4.32 10.55 -16.76
CA TRP A 273 -4.57 9.63 -15.63
C TRP A 273 -4.75 8.18 -16.09
N GLN A 274 -4.99 7.97 -17.37
CA GLN A 274 -5.12 6.65 -18.00
C GLN A 274 -3.76 6.09 -18.47
N SER A 275 -2.65 6.56 -17.90
CA SER A 275 -1.32 6.01 -18.12
C SER A 275 -0.66 5.77 -16.77
N GLY A 276 -0.33 4.53 -16.51
CA GLY A 276 0.33 4.09 -15.27
C GLY A 276 1.66 3.42 -15.55
N LEU A 277 2.50 3.36 -14.53
CA LEU A 277 3.79 2.70 -14.60
C LEU A 277 3.82 1.56 -13.59
N SER A 278 3.90 0.33 -14.06
CA SER A 278 3.96 -0.87 -13.23
C SER A 278 5.42 -1.17 -12.85
N VAL A 279 5.69 -1.16 -11.55
CA VAL A 279 7.01 -1.51 -10.98
C VAL A 279 6.88 -2.87 -10.30
N MET A 280 7.69 -3.82 -10.74
CA MET A 280 7.69 -5.16 -10.16
C MET A 280 8.66 -5.23 -8.99
N LEU A 281 8.19 -5.69 -7.84
CA LEU A 281 8.99 -5.87 -6.64
C LEU A 281 9.00 -7.35 -6.22
N GLU A 282 10.16 -7.85 -5.86
CA GLU A 282 10.28 -9.18 -5.23
C GLU A 282 9.48 -9.19 -3.92
N LYS A 283 8.61 -10.17 -3.78
CA LYS A 283 7.86 -10.40 -2.53
C LYS A 283 8.75 -11.01 -1.46
N ILE A 284 9.67 -11.88 -1.89
CA ILE A 284 10.71 -12.52 -1.07
C ILE A 284 12.04 -12.21 -1.76
N ALA A 285 13.00 -11.69 -1.00
CA ALA A 285 14.31 -11.33 -1.55
C ALA A 285 14.98 -12.53 -2.23
N GLY A 286 15.40 -12.34 -3.49
CA GLY A 286 16.03 -13.37 -4.32
C GLY A 286 15.06 -14.30 -5.03
N VAL A 287 13.74 -14.18 -4.82
CA VAL A 287 12.73 -14.96 -5.55
C VAL A 287 12.19 -14.11 -6.70
N ASN A 288 12.64 -14.40 -7.91
CA ASN A 288 12.33 -13.66 -9.13
C ASN A 288 11.29 -14.36 -10.04
N LEU A 289 10.51 -15.32 -9.51
CA LEU A 289 9.38 -15.91 -10.23
C LEU A 289 8.33 -14.84 -10.53
N VAL A 290 7.89 -14.78 -11.79
CA VAL A 290 6.97 -13.72 -12.27
C VAL A 290 5.67 -13.69 -11.49
N ASP A 291 5.08 -14.84 -11.17
CA ASP A 291 3.84 -14.98 -10.39
C ASP A 291 4.00 -14.54 -8.90
N LYS A 292 5.24 -14.54 -8.39
CA LYS A 292 5.57 -14.14 -7.02
C LYS A 292 6.07 -12.70 -6.90
N LEU A 293 6.04 -11.93 -7.98
CA LEU A 293 6.32 -10.51 -7.95
C LEU A 293 5.08 -9.71 -7.53
N ARG A 294 5.31 -8.61 -6.81
CA ARG A 294 4.27 -7.60 -6.55
C ARG A 294 4.27 -6.57 -7.66
N ALA A 295 3.11 -6.32 -8.26
CA ALA A 295 2.91 -5.22 -9.19
C ALA A 295 2.49 -3.96 -8.42
N ILE A 296 3.40 -2.98 -8.32
CA ILE A 296 3.09 -1.67 -7.75
C ILE A 296 2.83 -0.70 -8.88
N LEU A 297 1.62 -0.16 -8.95
CA LEU A 297 1.25 0.81 -9.97
C LEU A 297 1.54 2.24 -9.49
N LEU A 298 2.36 2.94 -10.23
CA LEU A 298 2.60 4.37 -10.07
C LEU A 298 1.64 5.12 -10.99
N MET A 299 0.56 5.61 -10.40
CA MET A 299 -0.44 6.45 -11.06
C MET A 299 -0.03 7.92 -11.02
N GLU A 300 -0.71 8.74 -11.84
CA GLU A 300 -0.52 10.19 -11.80
C GLU A 300 -0.72 10.73 -10.38
N ALA A 301 0.19 11.58 -9.96
CA ALA A 301 0.28 12.03 -8.58
C ALA A 301 -0.97 12.81 -8.12
N ASP A 302 -1.55 13.64 -9.00
CA ASP A 302 -2.77 14.39 -8.70
C ASP A 302 -4.03 13.51 -8.75
N PHE A 303 -4.07 12.48 -9.58
CA PHE A 303 -5.12 11.46 -9.54
C PHE A 303 -5.06 10.70 -8.21
N ASN A 304 -3.87 10.30 -7.79
CA ASN A 304 -3.67 9.62 -6.52
C ASN A 304 -3.97 10.52 -5.30
N PHE A 305 -3.74 11.84 -5.41
CA PHE A 305 -4.18 12.82 -4.43
C PHE A 305 -5.70 12.81 -4.27
N ALA A 306 -6.44 12.90 -5.39
CA ALA A 306 -7.91 12.90 -5.36
C ALA A 306 -8.48 11.59 -4.79
N ASN A 307 -7.93 10.45 -5.20
CA ASN A 307 -8.31 9.15 -4.65
C ASN A 307 -8.09 9.08 -3.14
N SER A 308 -6.92 9.53 -2.66
CA SER A 308 -6.62 9.60 -1.22
C SER A 308 -7.58 10.52 -0.46
N LEU A 309 -8.00 11.63 -1.08
CA LEU A 309 -8.90 12.59 -0.46
C LEU A 309 -10.35 12.09 -0.42
N TYR A 310 -10.89 11.68 -1.58
CA TYR A 310 -12.29 11.28 -1.70
C TYR A 310 -12.55 9.93 -1.05
N PHE A 311 -11.78 8.92 -1.42
CA PHE A 311 -12.01 7.55 -0.97
C PHE A 311 -11.17 7.20 0.27
N GLY A 312 -9.91 7.67 0.33
CA GLY A 312 -9.03 7.38 1.45
C GLY A 312 -9.37 8.14 2.73
N LYS A 313 -9.99 9.33 2.65
CA LYS A 313 -10.33 10.15 3.81
C LYS A 313 -11.83 10.36 3.97
N ARG A 314 -12.48 10.97 2.96
CA ARG A 314 -13.88 11.40 3.10
C ARG A 314 -14.87 10.24 3.16
N ALA A 315 -14.66 9.20 2.33
CA ALA A 315 -15.47 7.99 2.40
C ALA A 315 -15.26 7.23 3.73
N LEU A 316 -14.03 7.20 4.24
CA LEU A 316 -13.74 6.63 5.56
C LEU A 316 -14.40 7.44 6.69
N ASP A 317 -14.32 8.78 6.63
CA ASP A 317 -14.98 9.66 7.60
C ASP A 317 -16.51 9.47 7.55
N SER A 318 -17.09 9.26 6.37
CA SER A 318 -18.51 8.94 6.18
C SER A 318 -18.87 7.59 6.78
N ALA A 319 -18.10 6.55 6.48
CA ALA A 319 -18.31 5.20 7.02
C ALA A 319 -18.20 5.13 8.55
N ASN A 320 -17.24 5.88 9.13
CA ASN A 320 -17.11 5.98 10.59
C ASN A 320 -18.33 6.66 11.24
N LYS A 321 -18.90 7.69 10.60
CA LYS A 321 -20.11 8.36 11.11
C LYS A 321 -21.34 7.44 11.08
N GLN A 322 -21.34 6.48 10.20
CA GLN A 322 -22.44 5.50 10.06
C GLN A 322 -22.20 4.22 10.87
N ASP A 323 -21.09 4.15 11.61
CA ASP A 323 -20.69 2.95 12.35
C ASP A 323 -20.58 1.70 11.45
N LEU A 324 -20.11 1.91 10.19
CA LEU A 324 -19.89 0.80 9.26
C LEU A 324 -18.58 0.08 9.55
N ILE A 325 -17.55 0.80 9.97
CA ILE A 325 -16.24 0.21 10.22
C ILE A 325 -16.30 -0.63 11.51
N THR A 326 -16.14 -1.93 11.35
CA THR A 326 -16.21 -2.87 12.47
C THR A 326 -15.02 -2.71 13.43
N HIS A 327 -15.21 -3.09 14.68
CA HIS A 327 -14.13 -3.15 15.68
C HIS A 327 -13.13 -4.26 15.37
N ASP A 328 -13.51 -5.24 14.58
CA ASP A 328 -12.78 -6.44 14.21
C ASP A 328 -11.60 -6.16 13.26
N THR A 329 -11.59 -4.99 12.59
CA THR A 329 -10.55 -4.60 11.66
C THR A 329 -9.51 -3.73 12.36
N PHE A 330 -8.25 -4.12 12.29
CA PHE A 330 -7.10 -3.40 12.88
C PHE A 330 -6.20 -2.76 11.81
N GLY A 331 -6.33 -3.18 10.54
CA GLY A 331 -5.59 -2.61 9.41
C GLY A 331 -6.25 -1.36 8.83
N SER A 332 -5.44 -0.45 8.24
CA SER A 332 -5.90 0.75 7.52
C SER A 332 -6.74 1.74 8.35
N LYS A 333 -6.78 1.56 9.64
CA LYS A 333 -7.55 2.33 10.62
C LYS A 333 -6.62 3.26 11.42
N ARG A 334 -7.06 4.49 11.70
CA ARG A 334 -6.29 5.40 12.56
C ARG A 334 -6.21 4.86 13.98
N ASN A 335 -5.06 5.05 14.61
CA ASN A 335 -4.78 4.64 16.00
C ASN A 335 -4.83 3.12 16.24
N SER A 336 -4.82 2.30 15.20
CA SER A 336 -4.66 0.84 15.30
C SER A 336 -3.23 0.42 14.99
N CYS A 337 -2.78 -0.62 15.68
CA CYS A 337 -1.42 -1.12 15.59
C CYS A 337 -1.41 -2.62 15.26
N PRO A 338 -0.48 -3.11 14.41
CA PRO A 338 -0.41 -4.54 14.09
C PRO A 338 -0.29 -5.48 15.29
N ILE A 339 0.25 -4.99 16.41
CA ILE A 339 0.42 -5.78 17.65
C ILE A 339 -0.92 -6.11 18.34
N GLU A 340 -1.99 -5.38 18.02
CA GLU A 340 -3.31 -5.61 18.63
C GLU A 340 -3.87 -6.98 18.25
N VAL A 341 -3.66 -7.44 17.01
CA VAL A 341 -4.14 -8.77 16.57
C VAL A 341 -3.48 -9.92 17.35
N PRO A 342 -2.14 -10.01 17.43
CA PRO A 342 -1.50 -11.02 18.29
C PRO A 342 -1.94 -10.94 19.76
N LEU A 343 -2.14 -9.73 20.29
CA LEU A 343 -2.62 -9.55 21.65
C LEU A 343 -4.04 -10.13 21.83
N CYS A 344 -4.97 -9.82 20.92
CA CYS A 344 -6.31 -10.36 20.94
C CYS A 344 -6.33 -11.90 20.80
N ARG A 345 -5.44 -12.48 19.96
CA ARG A 345 -5.25 -13.94 19.87
C ARG A 345 -4.82 -14.53 21.22
N LEU A 346 -3.83 -13.94 21.89
CA LEU A 346 -3.38 -14.39 23.20
C LEU A 346 -4.50 -14.30 24.24
N MET A 347 -5.25 -13.20 24.25
CA MET A 347 -6.39 -13.02 25.15
C MET A 347 -7.49 -14.06 24.88
N PHE A 348 -7.76 -14.37 23.61
CA PHE A 348 -8.71 -15.42 23.23
C PHE A 348 -8.25 -16.79 23.75
N PHE A 349 -7.01 -17.19 23.54
CA PHE A 349 -6.47 -18.46 24.04
C PHE A 349 -6.52 -18.54 25.56
N ASP A 350 -6.18 -17.47 26.26
CA ASP A 350 -6.22 -17.45 27.73
C ASP A 350 -7.66 -17.53 28.25
N MET A 351 -8.58 -16.83 27.60
CA MET A 351 -10.01 -16.88 27.93
C MET A 351 -10.57 -18.31 27.79
N VAL A 352 -10.37 -18.97 26.64
CA VAL A 352 -10.93 -20.33 26.42
C VAL A 352 -10.29 -21.35 27.33
N ARG A 353 -9.01 -21.18 27.69
CA ARG A 353 -8.31 -21.97 28.68
C ARG A 353 -8.96 -21.82 30.06
N GLN A 354 -9.22 -20.60 30.52
CA GLN A 354 -9.85 -20.32 31.82
C GLN A 354 -11.28 -20.84 31.87
N MET A 355 -12.02 -20.72 30.76
CA MET A 355 -13.40 -21.24 30.63
C MET A 355 -13.45 -22.76 30.49
N LYS A 356 -12.32 -23.45 30.28
CA LYS A 356 -12.23 -24.89 29.98
C LYS A 356 -13.15 -25.30 28.81
N ARG A 357 -13.14 -24.48 27.75
CA ARG A 357 -13.99 -24.69 26.57
C ARG A 357 -13.16 -25.14 25.38
N ASN A 358 -13.64 -26.09 24.62
CA ASN A 358 -13.12 -26.41 23.31
C ASN A 358 -13.20 -25.17 22.41
N ALA A 359 -12.22 -24.97 21.56
CA ALA A 359 -12.16 -23.81 20.68
C ALA A 359 -11.48 -24.12 19.35
N SER A 360 -11.60 -23.21 18.44
CA SER A 360 -10.92 -23.25 17.14
C SER A 360 -10.47 -21.83 16.76
N LEU A 361 -9.28 -21.72 16.20
CA LEU A 361 -8.82 -20.52 15.54
C LEU A 361 -8.52 -20.84 14.09
N GLY A 362 -9.30 -20.32 13.17
CA GLY A 362 -9.04 -20.39 11.73
C GLY A 362 -8.34 -19.14 11.26
N SER A 363 -7.26 -19.27 10.47
CA SER A 363 -6.54 -18.16 9.84
C SER A 363 -6.61 -18.29 8.33
N PHE A 364 -7.08 -17.25 7.65
CA PHE A 364 -7.43 -17.30 6.24
C PHE A 364 -6.82 -16.10 5.48
N ASP A 365 -6.02 -16.42 4.46
CA ASP A 365 -5.36 -15.43 3.59
C ASP A 365 -6.21 -15.20 2.33
N ALA A 366 -6.64 -13.97 2.11
CA ALA A 366 -7.30 -13.60 0.87
C ALA A 366 -6.27 -13.49 -0.27
N GLN A 367 -6.56 -14.10 -1.41
CA GLN A 367 -5.67 -14.05 -2.56
C GLN A 367 -5.59 -12.62 -3.11
N THR A 368 -4.44 -11.95 -2.93
CA THR A 368 -4.15 -10.62 -3.51
C THR A 368 -5.29 -9.59 -3.32
N CYS A 369 -5.63 -9.26 -2.07
CA CYS A 369 -6.82 -8.50 -1.65
C CYS A 369 -7.19 -7.25 -2.48
N TYR A 370 -6.25 -6.55 -3.12
CA TYR A 370 -6.53 -5.35 -3.90
C TYR A 370 -6.78 -5.60 -5.39
N ASP A 371 -6.17 -6.63 -5.96
CA ASP A 371 -6.16 -6.85 -7.41
C ASP A 371 -7.47 -7.48 -7.92
N PRO A 372 -8.12 -8.41 -7.19
CA PRO A 372 -9.32 -9.08 -7.68
C PRO A 372 -10.65 -8.42 -7.28
N ILE A 373 -10.65 -7.17 -6.79
CA ILE A 373 -11.90 -6.50 -6.43
C ILE A 373 -12.72 -6.20 -7.68
N ALA A 374 -13.95 -6.72 -7.75
CA ALA A 374 -14.89 -6.39 -8.81
C ALA A 374 -15.34 -4.93 -8.69
N HIS A 375 -15.22 -4.14 -9.76
CA HIS A 375 -15.54 -2.72 -9.75
C HIS A 375 -17.03 -2.46 -9.48
N SER A 376 -17.91 -3.35 -9.93
CA SER A 376 -19.35 -3.28 -9.62
C SER A 376 -19.62 -3.37 -8.11
N PHE A 377 -18.97 -4.33 -7.43
CA PHE A 377 -19.09 -4.46 -5.98
C PHE A 377 -18.46 -3.30 -5.21
N LEU A 378 -17.26 -2.88 -5.61
CA LEU A 378 -16.59 -1.71 -5.03
C LEU A 378 -17.44 -0.45 -5.16
N SER A 379 -18.09 -0.27 -6.31
CA SER A 379 -18.99 0.86 -6.55
C SER A 379 -20.20 0.84 -5.61
N LEU A 380 -20.85 -0.32 -5.43
CA LEU A 380 -21.96 -0.47 -4.48
C LEU A 380 -21.54 -0.11 -3.05
N VAL A 381 -20.40 -0.65 -2.59
CA VAL A 381 -19.88 -0.35 -1.25
C VAL A 381 -19.60 1.15 -1.08
N ALA A 382 -18.98 1.78 -2.09
CA ALA A 382 -18.68 3.21 -2.02
C ALA A 382 -19.96 4.08 -2.06
N GLN A 383 -20.96 3.69 -2.85
CA GLN A 383 -22.26 4.36 -2.88
C GLN A 383 -23.02 4.16 -1.55
N ALA A 384 -22.98 2.96 -0.98
CA ALA A 384 -23.62 2.67 0.31
C ALA A 384 -23.10 3.55 1.46
N VAL A 385 -21.84 3.99 1.42
CA VAL A 385 -21.29 4.94 2.39
C VAL A 385 -21.51 6.41 1.99
N GLY A 386 -22.34 6.67 0.99
CA GLY A 386 -22.73 8.02 0.56
C GLY A 386 -21.74 8.70 -0.40
N THR A 387 -20.79 7.96 -0.99
CA THR A 387 -19.88 8.54 -2.00
C THR A 387 -20.66 8.77 -3.31
N PRO A 388 -20.64 10.01 -3.85
CA PRO A 388 -21.35 10.33 -5.08
C PRO A 388 -20.87 9.52 -6.28
N GLN A 389 -21.81 8.98 -7.05
CA GLN A 389 -21.57 8.12 -8.20
C GLN A 389 -20.57 8.69 -9.23
N PRO A 390 -20.61 9.99 -9.63
CA PRO A 390 -19.63 10.53 -10.57
C PRO A 390 -18.18 10.41 -10.11
N LEU A 391 -17.92 10.55 -8.80
CA LEU A 391 -16.56 10.43 -8.25
C LEU A 391 -16.05 8.99 -8.41
N ILE A 392 -16.90 8.01 -8.15
CA ILE A 392 -16.61 6.57 -8.29
C ILE A 392 -16.33 6.25 -9.75
N VAL A 393 -17.22 6.69 -10.65
CA VAL A 393 -17.11 6.49 -12.09
C VAL A 393 -15.80 7.07 -12.64
N CYS A 394 -15.41 8.27 -12.22
CA CYS A 394 -14.15 8.88 -12.64
C CYS A 394 -12.94 8.02 -12.24
N MET A 395 -12.90 7.54 -11.00
CA MET A 395 -11.81 6.68 -10.52
C MET A 395 -11.77 5.35 -11.28
N LEU A 396 -12.91 4.66 -11.37
CA LEU A 396 -12.97 3.33 -11.99
C LEU A 396 -12.71 3.38 -13.50
N LYS A 397 -13.28 4.36 -14.23
CA LYS A 397 -12.98 4.55 -15.66
C LYS A 397 -11.51 4.85 -15.91
N ALA A 398 -10.84 5.60 -15.02
CA ALA A 398 -9.41 5.83 -15.15
C ALA A 398 -8.61 4.53 -15.04
N ILE A 399 -8.97 3.65 -14.10
CA ILE A 399 -8.32 2.34 -13.90
C ILE A 399 -8.63 1.39 -15.06
N GLN A 400 -9.89 1.26 -15.45
CA GLN A 400 -10.34 0.36 -16.52
C GLN A 400 -9.69 0.67 -17.88
N ASN A 401 -9.44 1.94 -18.17
CA ASN A 401 -8.85 2.39 -19.43
C ASN A 401 -7.34 2.65 -19.34
N MET A 402 -6.69 2.19 -18.27
CA MET A 402 -5.28 2.50 -18.01
C MET A 402 -4.35 1.69 -18.92
N LYS A 403 -3.45 2.40 -19.60
CA LYS A 403 -2.30 1.85 -20.29
C LYS A 403 -1.17 1.68 -19.28
N LEU A 404 -0.73 0.46 -19.07
CA LEU A 404 0.24 0.11 -18.04
C LEU A 404 1.59 -0.18 -18.68
N TYR A 405 2.54 0.72 -18.52
CA TYR A 405 3.93 0.55 -18.90
C TYR A 405 4.70 -0.16 -17.80
N LEU A 406 5.79 -0.82 -18.14
CA LEU A 406 6.64 -1.51 -17.17
C LEU A 406 7.88 -0.70 -16.84
N ARG A 407 8.31 -0.74 -15.59
CA ARG A 407 9.64 -0.31 -15.16
C ARG A 407 10.44 -1.53 -14.75
N THR A 408 11.50 -1.80 -15.48
CA THR A 408 12.45 -2.89 -15.24
C THR A 408 13.85 -2.32 -15.00
N GLY A 409 14.85 -3.17 -14.82
CA GLY A 409 16.25 -2.78 -14.78
C GLY A 409 16.77 -2.20 -16.11
N TYR A 410 16.03 -2.39 -17.20
CA TYR A 410 16.32 -1.84 -18.53
C TYR A 410 15.70 -0.46 -18.76
N GLY A 411 14.93 0.05 -17.79
CA GLY A 411 14.24 1.33 -17.88
C GLY A 411 12.73 1.19 -17.99
N ASP A 412 12.06 2.25 -18.43
CA ASP A 412 10.62 2.26 -18.69
C ASP A 412 10.39 1.68 -20.10
N SER A 413 9.44 0.72 -20.22
CA SER A 413 9.13 0.09 -21.51
C SER A 413 8.43 1.06 -22.46
N ASP A 414 8.68 0.90 -23.76
CA ASP A 414 7.93 1.60 -24.82
C ASP A 414 6.57 0.93 -25.07
N ARG A 415 6.44 -0.34 -24.70
CA ARG A 415 5.23 -1.13 -24.82
C ARG A 415 4.40 -1.06 -23.55
N TYR A 416 3.10 -1.24 -23.67
CA TYR A 416 2.17 -1.27 -22.56
C TYR A 416 1.21 -2.45 -22.69
N TYR A 417 0.63 -2.85 -21.57
CA TYR A 417 -0.51 -3.75 -21.52
C TYR A 417 -1.75 -2.99 -21.03
N CYS A 418 -2.90 -3.37 -21.52
CA CYS A 418 -4.21 -2.86 -21.15
C CYS A 418 -5.25 -3.92 -21.48
N SER A 419 -6.44 -3.82 -20.94
CA SER A 419 -7.50 -4.68 -21.43
C SER A 419 -7.81 -4.34 -22.90
N LYS A 420 -7.80 -5.37 -23.75
CA LYS A 420 -8.17 -5.27 -25.18
C LYS A 420 -9.67 -5.41 -25.38
N ASP A 421 -10.37 -5.93 -24.38
CA ASP A 421 -11.80 -6.16 -24.41
C ASP A 421 -12.52 -5.10 -23.57
N ILE A 422 -13.37 -4.32 -24.20
CA ILE A 422 -14.17 -3.28 -23.54
C ILE A 422 -15.19 -3.89 -22.58
N LEU A 423 -15.65 -5.12 -22.86
CA LEU A 423 -16.58 -5.84 -22.00
C LEU A 423 -15.91 -6.48 -20.79
N GLN A 424 -14.61 -6.64 -20.84
CA GLN A 424 -13.79 -7.21 -19.78
C GLN A 424 -12.62 -6.29 -19.40
N PRO A 425 -12.87 -5.04 -18.96
CA PRO A 425 -11.82 -4.13 -18.54
C PRO A 425 -11.10 -4.64 -17.29
N TYR A 426 -9.88 -4.16 -17.05
CA TYR A 426 -9.16 -4.48 -15.81
C TYR A 426 -9.94 -4.08 -14.56
N GLN A 427 -9.86 -4.91 -13.55
CA GLN A 427 -10.54 -4.78 -12.27
C GLN A 427 -9.53 -4.45 -11.16
N GLY A 428 -10.03 -4.30 -9.94
CA GLY A 428 -9.21 -4.12 -8.75
C GLY A 428 -9.04 -2.66 -8.30
N ALA A 429 -8.75 -2.50 -7.01
CA ALA A 429 -8.44 -1.20 -6.41
C ALA A 429 -6.99 -0.75 -6.65
N VAL A 430 -6.14 -1.64 -7.15
CA VAL A 430 -4.76 -1.44 -7.59
C VAL A 430 -3.77 -1.11 -6.46
N GLN A 431 -2.71 -1.92 -6.31
CA GLN A 431 -1.60 -1.62 -5.39
C GLN A 431 -0.83 -0.37 -5.83
N GLY A 432 -0.83 0.67 -4.99
CA GLY A 432 -0.26 2.00 -5.29
C GLY A 432 -1.32 3.09 -5.37
N ASN A 433 -2.59 2.74 -5.44
CA ASN A 433 -3.71 3.66 -5.26
C ASN A 433 -3.80 4.08 -3.78
N GLY A 434 -3.76 5.38 -3.52
CA GLY A 434 -3.89 5.91 -2.16
C GLY A 434 -5.26 5.68 -1.50
N ALA A 435 -6.24 5.24 -2.27
CA ALA A 435 -7.56 4.83 -1.79
C ALA A 435 -7.63 3.33 -1.46
N ALA A 436 -6.79 2.48 -2.07
CA ALA A 436 -6.94 1.03 -2.01
C ALA A 436 -7.02 0.46 -0.58
N PRO A 437 -6.20 0.90 0.40
CA PRO A 437 -6.31 0.41 1.77
C PRO A 437 -7.66 0.72 2.42
N THR A 438 -8.22 1.90 2.17
CA THR A 438 -9.53 2.29 2.70
C THR A 438 -10.67 1.57 1.97
N LEU A 439 -10.59 1.44 0.65
CA LEU A 439 -11.60 0.71 -0.12
C LEU A 439 -11.70 -0.74 0.34
N TRP A 440 -10.55 -1.39 0.57
CA TRP A 440 -10.54 -2.74 1.15
C TRP A 440 -11.12 -2.77 2.57
N LEU A 441 -10.79 -1.78 3.40
CA LEU A 441 -11.38 -1.66 4.75
C LEU A 441 -12.90 -1.54 4.71
N LEU A 442 -13.45 -0.77 3.76
CA LEU A 442 -14.90 -0.64 3.57
C LEU A 442 -15.53 -1.97 3.13
N ILE A 443 -14.93 -2.61 2.12
CA ILE A 443 -15.38 -3.91 1.60
C ILE A 443 -15.34 -4.96 2.72
N SER A 444 -14.21 -5.12 3.37
CA SER A 444 -14.04 -6.13 4.42
C SER A 444 -14.96 -5.88 5.62
N SER A 445 -15.16 -4.61 6.00
CA SER A 445 -16.12 -4.27 7.07
C SER A 445 -17.57 -4.63 6.67
N PHE A 446 -17.93 -4.41 5.41
CA PHE A 446 -19.25 -4.83 4.88
C PHE A 446 -19.39 -6.35 4.90
N LEU A 447 -18.38 -7.10 4.45
CA LEU A 447 -18.35 -8.55 4.48
C LEU A 447 -18.41 -9.10 5.91
N LEU A 448 -17.71 -8.49 6.88
CA LEU A 448 -17.78 -8.90 8.28
C LEU A 448 -19.18 -8.66 8.88
N LYS A 449 -19.86 -7.57 8.49
CA LYS A 449 -21.27 -7.35 8.91
C LYS A 449 -22.24 -8.38 8.29
N TYR A 450 -21.99 -8.79 7.05
CA TYR A 450 -22.72 -9.92 6.45
C TYR A 450 -22.51 -11.21 7.26
N MET A 451 -21.27 -11.51 7.62
CA MET A 451 -20.91 -12.66 8.47
C MET A 451 -21.62 -12.60 9.83
N GLU A 452 -21.62 -11.44 10.48
CA GLU A 452 -22.31 -11.21 11.74
C GLU A 452 -23.82 -11.46 11.61
N GLY A 453 -24.43 -10.94 10.54
CA GLY A 453 -25.84 -11.16 10.22
C GLY A 453 -26.20 -12.63 9.94
N GLY A 454 -25.24 -13.44 9.49
CA GLY A 454 -25.32 -14.89 9.32
C GLY A 454 -25.08 -15.70 10.59
N GLY A 455 -24.85 -15.05 11.74
CA GLY A 455 -24.59 -15.73 13.01
C GLY A 455 -23.13 -16.16 13.23
N HIS A 456 -22.21 -15.74 12.36
CA HIS A 456 -20.79 -16.06 12.48
C HIS A 456 -20.06 -15.01 13.32
N PHE A 457 -20.29 -15.03 14.63
CA PHE A 457 -19.65 -14.11 15.57
C PHE A 457 -19.42 -14.77 16.93
N LEU A 458 -18.49 -14.22 17.69
CA LEU A 458 -18.31 -14.51 19.11
C LEU A 458 -19.13 -13.53 19.94
N ASN A 459 -19.77 -14.05 20.99
CA ASN A 459 -20.46 -13.26 22.00
C ASN A 459 -19.85 -13.56 23.35
N ILE A 460 -18.96 -12.69 23.81
CA ILE A 460 -18.23 -12.84 25.06
C ILE A 460 -18.91 -11.96 26.11
N LYS A 461 -19.42 -12.59 27.17
CA LYS A 461 -19.98 -11.88 28.31
C LYS A 461 -18.89 -11.67 29.37
N SER A 462 -18.73 -10.47 29.84
CA SER A 462 -17.85 -10.18 30.96
C SER A 462 -18.30 -10.91 32.23
N ALA A 463 -17.36 -11.53 32.94
CA ALA A 463 -17.63 -12.15 34.23
C ALA A 463 -17.91 -11.12 35.35
N LEU A 464 -17.43 -9.88 35.19
CA LEU A 464 -17.48 -8.85 36.22
C LEU A 464 -18.55 -7.78 35.96
N THR A 465 -18.96 -7.61 34.70
CA THR A 465 -19.92 -6.58 34.30
C THR A 465 -21.00 -7.16 33.41
N ALA A 466 -22.07 -6.41 33.16
CA ALA A 466 -23.12 -6.81 32.20
C ALA A 466 -22.66 -6.60 30.73
N THR A 467 -21.44 -6.14 30.50
CA THR A 467 -20.92 -5.83 29.17
C THR A 467 -20.77 -7.10 28.34
N ARG A 468 -21.22 -7.02 27.09
CA ARG A 468 -21.01 -8.06 26.08
C ARG A 468 -20.08 -7.51 25.00
N LEU A 469 -19.13 -8.33 24.57
CA LEU A 469 -18.28 -8.08 23.42
C LEU A 469 -18.71 -9.03 22.31
N VAL A 470 -19.13 -8.45 21.20
CA VAL A 470 -19.45 -9.21 19.97
C VAL A 470 -18.36 -8.89 18.96
N PHE A 471 -17.73 -9.90 18.40
CA PHE A 471 -16.82 -9.73 17.29
C PHE A 471 -16.80 -10.96 16.39
N THR A 472 -16.58 -10.72 15.10
CA THR A 472 -16.63 -11.75 14.05
C THR A 472 -15.23 -12.28 13.75
N ALA A 473 -14.25 -11.38 13.66
CA ALA A 473 -12.90 -11.70 13.21
C ALA A 473 -11.83 -10.86 13.91
N LEU A 474 -10.58 -11.29 13.79
CA LEU A 474 -9.40 -10.47 14.07
C LEU A 474 -8.72 -10.23 12.73
N MET A 475 -8.92 -9.06 12.13
CA MET A 475 -8.49 -8.79 10.76
C MET A 475 -7.42 -7.70 10.69
N PHE A 476 -6.31 -7.97 10.01
CA PHE A 476 -5.30 -6.98 9.68
C PHE A 476 -5.04 -6.98 8.18
N VAL A 477 -5.72 -6.09 7.46
CA VAL A 477 -5.74 -5.96 6.00
C VAL A 477 -6.30 -7.22 5.33
N ASP A 478 -5.45 -8.14 4.86
CA ASP A 478 -5.79 -9.39 4.18
C ASP A 478 -5.73 -10.62 5.11
N ASP A 479 -4.93 -10.53 6.18
CA ASP A 479 -4.86 -11.59 7.19
C ASP A 479 -6.11 -11.55 8.07
N THR A 480 -6.88 -12.64 8.07
CA THR A 480 -8.17 -12.73 8.79
C THR A 480 -8.21 -13.99 9.63
N ASP A 481 -8.43 -13.83 10.93
CA ASP A 481 -8.64 -14.92 11.87
C ASP A 481 -10.08 -14.95 12.34
N PHE A 482 -10.67 -16.14 12.34
CA PHE A 482 -11.97 -16.38 12.94
C PHE A 482 -11.80 -17.25 14.18
N PRO A 483 -11.83 -16.66 15.39
CA PRO A 483 -11.86 -17.40 16.64
C PRO A 483 -13.28 -17.92 16.91
N ILE A 484 -13.42 -19.19 17.28
CA ILE A 484 -14.68 -19.83 17.68
C ILE A 484 -14.43 -20.63 18.95
N TYR A 485 -15.36 -20.62 19.89
CA TYR A 485 -15.30 -21.47 21.08
C TYR A 485 -16.62 -22.19 21.33
N ALA A 486 -16.57 -23.27 22.07
CA ALA A 486 -17.72 -24.07 22.43
C ALA A 486 -18.75 -23.26 23.25
N GLU A 487 -20.01 -23.27 22.85
CA GLU A 487 -21.09 -22.54 23.53
C GLU A 487 -21.44 -23.14 24.89
N SER A 488 -21.23 -24.45 25.03
CA SER A 488 -21.37 -25.15 26.29
C SER A 488 -20.08 -25.91 26.68
N PRO A 489 -19.84 -26.23 27.96
CA PRO A 489 -18.70 -27.05 28.39
C PRO A 489 -18.66 -28.46 27.78
N HIS A 490 -19.81 -28.96 27.34
CA HIS A 490 -19.98 -30.33 26.82
C HIS A 490 -19.96 -30.36 25.26
N GLU A 491 -19.86 -29.22 24.60
CA GLU A 491 -19.80 -29.17 23.14
C GLU A 491 -18.50 -29.81 22.65
N SER A 492 -18.61 -30.76 21.74
CA SER A 492 -17.47 -31.50 21.21
C SER A 492 -16.61 -30.61 20.29
N ILE A 493 -15.33 -30.93 20.17
CA ILE A 493 -14.44 -30.27 19.23
C ILE A 493 -14.92 -30.44 17.78
N SER A 494 -15.59 -31.55 17.45
CA SER A 494 -16.18 -31.79 16.14
C SER A 494 -17.29 -30.79 15.81
N SER A 495 -18.15 -30.43 16.78
CA SER A 495 -19.18 -29.40 16.59
C SER A 495 -18.55 -28.02 16.37
N VAL A 496 -17.52 -27.67 17.15
CA VAL A 496 -16.76 -26.43 16.96
C VAL A 496 -16.13 -26.40 15.57
N ALA A 497 -15.55 -27.50 15.09
CA ALA A 497 -14.97 -27.63 13.76
C ALA A 497 -16.00 -27.44 12.63
N GLN A 498 -17.21 -27.97 12.79
CA GLN A 498 -18.30 -27.77 11.83
C GLN A 498 -18.71 -26.29 11.73
N ARG A 499 -18.81 -25.61 12.87
CA ARG A 499 -19.07 -24.15 12.88
C ARG A 499 -17.92 -23.37 12.24
N GLN A 500 -16.67 -23.78 12.47
CA GLN A 500 -15.51 -23.18 11.81
C GLN A 500 -15.61 -23.35 10.29
N GLN A 501 -15.97 -24.55 9.81
CA GLN A 501 -16.15 -24.82 8.38
C GLN A 501 -17.28 -23.95 7.77
N SER A 502 -18.41 -23.83 8.48
CA SER A 502 -19.50 -22.95 8.05
C SER A 502 -19.05 -21.49 7.95
N THR A 503 -18.28 -21.01 8.94
CA THR A 503 -17.71 -19.65 8.93
C THR A 503 -16.77 -19.42 7.74
N VAL A 504 -15.90 -20.39 7.43
CA VAL A 504 -15.00 -20.33 6.27
C VAL A 504 -15.78 -20.30 4.96
N ASN A 505 -16.82 -21.14 4.84
CA ASN A 505 -17.64 -21.19 3.64
C ASN A 505 -18.32 -19.83 3.38
N SER A 506 -18.91 -19.22 4.41
CA SER A 506 -19.55 -17.90 4.32
C SER A 506 -18.53 -16.79 3.99
N TRP A 507 -17.33 -16.83 4.59
CA TRP A 507 -16.27 -15.89 4.28
C TRP A 507 -15.78 -16.04 2.83
N SER A 508 -15.53 -17.29 2.39
CA SER A 508 -15.16 -17.61 1.02
C SER A 508 -16.19 -17.12 0.01
N HIS A 509 -17.49 -17.32 0.32
CA HIS A 509 -18.58 -16.81 -0.51
C HIS A 509 -18.54 -15.28 -0.60
N GLY A 510 -18.44 -14.59 0.54
CA GLY A 510 -18.34 -13.11 0.55
C GLY A 510 -17.16 -12.59 -0.26
N LEU A 511 -16.00 -13.24 -0.18
CA LEU A 511 -14.84 -12.91 -1.01
C LEU A 511 -15.15 -13.11 -2.50
N THR A 512 -15.78 -14.22 -2.88
CA THR A 512 -16.17 -14.51 -4.28
C THR A 512 -17.14 -13.47 -4.81
N VAL A 513 -18.11 -13.03 -4.00
CA VAL A 513 -19.01 -11.93 -4.38
C VAL A 513 -18.23 -10.63 -4.60
N SER A 514 -17.22 -10.34 -3.77
CA SER A 514 -16.40 -9.14 -3.95
C SER A 514 -15.43 -9.21 -5.13
N GLY A 515 -15.29 -10.36 -5.79
CA GLY A 515 -14.36 -10.61 -6.91
C GLY A 515 -13.07 -11.32 -6.49
N GLY A 516 -12.91 -11.64 -5.20
CA GLY A 516 -11.75 -12.30 -4.64
C GLY A 516 -11.90 -13.81 -4.43
N SER A 517 -10.94 -14.40 -3.78
CA SER A 517 -10.95 -15.81 -3.37
C SER A 517 -10.03 -16.03 -2.17
N LEU A 518 -10.17 -17.17 -1.51
CA LEU A 518 -9.18 -17.63 -0.54
C LEU A 518 -7.94 -18.18 -1.24
N LYS A 519 -6.83 -18.18 -0.54
CA LYS A 519 -5.58 -18.83 -0.92
C LYS A 519 -5.39 -20.11 -0.08
N PRO A 520 -5.92 -21.28 -0.51
CA PRO A 520 -6.03 -22.48 0.32
C PRO A 520 -4.71 -22.92 0.96
N GLU A 521 -3.58 -22.83 0.21
CA GLU A 521 -2.26 -23.23 0.70
C GLU A 521 -1.69 -22.35 1.82
N LYS A 522 -2.39 -21.25 2.15
CA LYS A 522 -2.06 -20.36 3.26
C LYS A 522 -3.15 -20.31 4.33
N CYS A 523 -4.23 -21.07 4.12
CA CYS A 523 -5.30 -21.18 5.09
C CYS A 523 -5.04 -22.36 6.03
N PHE A 524 -5.25 -22.15 7.30
CA PHE A 524 -5.11 -23.19 8.32
C PHE A 524 -6.05 -22.93 9.49
N TRP A 525 -6.28 -23.93 10.29
CA TRP A 525 -7.04 -23.83 11.52
C TRP A 525 -6.40 -24.64 12.63
N TYR A 526 -6.56 -24.19 13.87
CA TYR A 526 -6.09 -24.85 15.07
C TYR A 526 -7.29 -25.30 15.91
N PRO A 527 -7.54 -26.61 16.04
CA PRO A 527 -8.43 -27.11 17.08
C PRO A 527 -7.75 -26.98 18.44
N ILE A 528 -8.51 -26.56 19.43
CA ILE A 528 -8.06 -26.38 20.80
C ILE A 528 -8.95 -27.22 21.70
N GLU A 529 -8.40 -28.32 22.19
CA GLU A 529 -9.07 -29.21 23.11
C GLU A 529 -8.26 -29.28 24.40
N TRP A 530 -8.93 -29.08 25.52
CA TRP A 530 -8.27 -29.05 26.81
C TRP A 530 -8.50 -30.38 27.53
N THR A 531 -7.42 -31.02 27.97
CA THR A 531 -7.44 -32.16 28.90
C THR A 531 -7.01 -31.67 30.28
N TRP A 532 -7.80 -31.94 31.29
CA TRP A 532 -7.55 -31.48 32.66
C TRP A 532 -7.37 -32.68 33.60
#